data_21700ea449336ad80bed2ee573ffb585
#
_entry.id   21700ea449336ad80bed2ee573ffb585
#
_cell.length_a   1.000
_cell.length_b   1.000
_cell.length_c   1.000
_cell.angle_alpha   90.00
_cell.angle_beta   90.00
_cell.angle_gamma   90.00
#
_symmetry.space_group_name_H-M   'P 1'
#
loop_
_entity.id
_entity.type
_entity.pdbx_description
1 polymer ?
#
loop_
_entity_poly.entity_id
_entity_poly.type
_entity_poly.pdbx_seq_one_letter_code
_entity_poly.pdbx_strand_id
1 'polypeptide(L)'
;MNGRLSRASTGRALLLVITTICLLAVWVAPPALAGSPVTGGAITLLTDPPQSEALFVGGVAPFFVAPATLHLTGDAWRFTFPIAGGSLSAASGAGRARARGGLVFWGRETMSSWTELSFTKPVVTTGAHAVLSGVHGPQGTRHVLATLDMSHAAVSRSQSGGHDWVRVGNVPARMSTWLRNQMTSVFPRYQPSANRLGTVTVKARLK
;
A
#
# COMPACT_ATOMS: atom_id res chain seq x y z
N MET A 1 33.98 -69.11 56.54
CA MET A 1 33.80 -70.10 55.46
C MET A 1 33.05 -69.38 54.33
N ASN A 2 33.68 -69.47 53.17
CA ASN A 2 33.09 -69.39 51.84
C ASN A 2 32.27 -68.10 51.52
N GLY A 3 32.51 -67.38 50.57
CA GLY A 3 33.33 -67.45 49.38
C GLY A 3 32.63 -66.71 48.25
N ARG A 4 33.35 -65.94 47.59
CA ARG A 4 33.21 -65.67 46.12
C ARG A 4 31.82 -65.23 45.58
N LEU A 5 31.71 -64.37 44.66
CA LEU A 5 32.48 -64.18 43.43
C LEU A 5 32.14 -62.75 42.87
N SER A 6 33.18 -62.10 42.51
CA SER A 6 33.21 -61.01 41.52
C SER A 6 32.42 -61.39 40.26
N ARG A 7 31.56 -60.53 39.83
CA ARG A 7 31.20 -60.45 38.41
C ARG A 7 31.31 -58.99 37.95
N ALA A 8 32.40 -58.75 37.33
CA ALA A 8 32.55 -57.57 36.48
C ALA A 8 31.48 -57.63 35.39
N SER A 9 30.53 -56.75 35.45
CA SER A 9 29.60 -56.48 34.36
C SER A 9 30.18 -55.33 33.51
N THR A 10 30.76 -55.77 32.43
CA THR A 10 31.19 -54.93 31.36
C THR A 10 29.97 -54.13 30.84
N GLY A 11 29.80 -52.99 31.43
CA GLY A 11 28.86 -52.00 30.89
C GLY A 11 29.34 -51.53 29.50
N ARG A 12 28.78 -52.15 28.48
CA ARG A 12 28.89 -51.60 27.13
C ARG A 12 28.35 -50.19 27.18
N ALA A 13 29.26 -49.27 27.18
CA ALA A 13 28.96 -47.88 26.85
C ALA A 13 28.39 -47.85 25.42
N LEU A 14 27.07 -47.87 25.34
CA LEU A 14 26.37 -47.62 24.11
C LEU A 14 26.57 -46.13 23.82
N LEU A 15 27.61 -45.84 23.04
CA LEU A 15 27.86 -44.53 22.52
C LEU A 15 26.69 -44.21 21.57
N LEU A 16 25.65 -43.63 22.14
CA LEU A 16 24.55 -43.08 21.39
C LEU A 16 25.11 -41.83 20.73
N VAL A 17 25.70 -42.03 19.55
CA VAL A 17 25.99 -40.93 18.62
C VAL A 17 24.64 -40.42 18.18
N ILE A 18 24.10 -39.50 18.99
CA ILE A 18 23.02 -38.63 18.55
C ILE A 18 23.65 -37.72 17.50
N THR A 19 23.60 -38.18 16.28
CA THR A 19 23.83 -37.36 15.12
C THR A 19 22.69 -36.33 15.13
N THR A 20 22.90 -35.24 15.84
CA THR A 20 22.09 -34.05 15.74
C THR A 20 22.26 -33.57 14.32
N ILE A 21 21.46 -34.11 13.42
CA ILE A 21 21.21 -33.50 12.12
C ILE A 21 20.55 -32.17 12.46
N CYS A 22 21.36 -31.15 12.70
CA CYS A 22 20.94 -29.78 12.54
C CYS A 22 20.47 -29.66 11.09
N LEU A 23 19.21 -29.97 10.84
CA LEU A 23 18.47 -29.45 9.73
C LEU A 23 18.54 -27.92 9.90
N LEU A 24 19.63 -27.36 9.39
CA LEU A 24 19.65 -25.98 8.94
C LEU A 24 18.54 -25.93 7.88
N ALA A 25 17.32 -25.72 8.35
CA ALA A 25 16.28 -25.14 7.53
C ALA A 25 16.85 -23.78 7.14
N VAL A 26 17.64 -23.80 6.07
CA VAL A 26 17.91 -22.59 5.29
C VAL A 26 16.53 -22.11 4.93
N TRP A 27 16.01 -21.20 5.74
CA TRP A 27 14.94 -20.34 5.32
C TRP A 27 15.50 -19.62 4.10
N VAL A 28 15.37 -20.25 2.94
CA VAL A 28 15.41 -19.54 1.67
C VAL A 28 14.20 -18.64 1.76
N ALA A 29 14.40 -17.48 2.35
CA ALA A 29 13.45 -16.38 2.22
C ALA A 29 13.12 -16.36 0.73
N PRO A 30 11.85 -16.49 0.33
CA PRO A 30 11.49 -16.45 -1.08
C PRO A 30 12.23 -15.23 -1.62
N PRO A 31 12.95 -15.36 -2.75
CA PRO A 31 13.73 -14.25 -3.27
C PRO A 31 12.79 -13.07 -3.28
N ALA A 32 13.06 -12.10 -2.41
CA ALA A 32 12.34 -10.85 -2.40
C ALA A 32 12.41 -10.46 -3.87
N LEU A 33 11.28 -10.52 -4.57
CA LEU A 33 11.20 -10.21 -6.00
C LEU A 33 11.83 -8.85 -6.11
N ALA A 34 13.12 -8.83 -6.42
CA ALA A 34 13.91 -7.62 -6.42
C ALA A 34 13.31 -6.77 -7.53
N GLY A 35 12.37 -5.93 -7.13
CA GLY A 35 11.68 -5.06 -8.05
C GLY A 35 12.69 -4.11 -8.65
N SER A 36 12.56 -3.81 -9.91
CA SER A 36 13.38 -2.79 -10.57
C SER A 36 13.15 -1.44 -9.89
N PRO A 37 14.20 -0.66 -9.66
CA PRO A 37 14.07 0.69 -9.13
C PRO A 37 13.17 1.54 -10.02
N VAL A 38 12.26 2.28 -9.41
CA VAL A 38 11.37 3.23 -10.10
C VAL A 38 12.04 4.59 -10.14
N THR A 39 12.18 5.16 -11.34
CA THR A 39 12.83 6.44 -11.58
C THR A 39 11.88 7.58 -11.90
N GLY A 40 10.59 7.28 -12.08
CA GLY A 40 9.58 8.29 -12.40
C GLY A 40 8.23 7.67 -12.75
N GLY A 41 7.32 8.52 -13.23
CA GLY A 41 5.96 8.10 -13.54
C GLY A 41 4.91 8.79 -12.67
N ALA A 42 3.73 8.20 -12.56
CA ALA A 42 2.63 8.75 -11.77
C ALA A 42 1.79 7.67 -11.10
N ILE A 43 1.26 8.01 -9.93
CA ILE A 43 0.12 7.35 -9.30
C ILE A 43 -1.11 8.19 -9.61
N THR A 44 -2.16 7.57 -10.11
CA THR A 44 -3.45 8.22 -10.36
C THR A 44 -4.51 7.60 -9.48
N LEU A 45 -5.26 8.41 -8.74
CA LEU A 45 -6.48 8.02 -8.05
C LEU A 45 -7.65 8.70 -8.79
N LEU A 46 -8.54 7.89 -9.33
CA LEU A 46 -9.80 8.34 -9.89
C LEU A 46 -10.91 7.97 -8.91
N THR A 47 -11.61 8.95 -8.36
CA THR A 47 -12.73 8.70 -7.45
C THR A 47 -13.91 8.07 -8.19
N ASP A 48 -14.70 7.26 -7.51
CA ASP A 48 -15.97 6.81 -8.08
C ASP A 48 -16.98 7.97 -8.12
N PRO A 49 -17.85 8.06 -9.13
CA PRO A 49 -18.89 9.08 -9.20
C PRO A 49 -19.75 9.21 -7.94
N PRO A 50 -20.27 8.11 -7.33
CA PRO A 50 -21.01 8.22 -6.07
C PRO A 50 -20.19 8.80 -4.92
N GLN A 51 -18.88 8.55 -4.90
CA GLN A 51 -17.99 9.13 -3.90
C GLN A 51 -17.77 10.64 -4.13
N SER A 52 -17.66 11.05 -5.39
CA SER A 52 -17.55 12.45 -5.78
C SER A 52 -18.84 13.23 -5.46
N GLU A 53 -19.99 12.61 -5.70
CA GLU A 53 -21.29 13.16 -5.33
C GLU A 53 -21.41 13.31 -3.80
N ALA A 54 -21.04 12.27 -3.02
CA ALA A 54 -21.07 12.34 -1.57
C ALA A 54 -20.21 13.45 -1.00
N LEU A 55 -19.03 13.72 -1.59
CA LEU A 55 -18.19 14.87 -1.23
C LEU A 55 -18.93 16.20 -1.52
N PHE A 56 -19.47 16.33 -2.72
CA PHE A 56 -20.17 17.54 -3.13
C PHE A 56 -21.39 17.84 -2.25
N VAL A 57 -22.26 16.85 -2.04
CA VAL A 57 -23.46 16.96 -1.18
C VAL A 57 -23.07 17.24 0.28
N GLY A 58 -21.96 16.64 0.74
CA GLY A 58 -21.40 16.89 2.07
C GLY A 58 -20.75 18.27 2.23
N GLY A 59 -20.67 19.06 1.15
CA GLY A 59 -19.98 20.36 1.16
C GLY A 59 -18.48 20.25 1.31
N VAL A 60 -17.88 19.17 0.83
CA VAL A 60 -16.45 18.88 0.89
C VAL A 60 -15.85 19.05 -0.49
N ALA A 61 -14.92 19.97 -0.64
CA ALA A 61 -14.18 20.21 -1.88
C ALA A 61 -12.82 19.51 -1.83
N PRO A 62 -12.48 18.68 -2.83
CA PRO A 62 -11.14 18.11 -2.92
C PRO A 62 -10.17 19.12 -3.54
N PHE A 63 -8.94 19.14 -3.01
CA PHE A 63 -7.80 19.92 -3.50
C PHE A 63 -6.55 19.05 -3.54
N PHE A 64 -5.45 19.62 -3.96
CA PHE A 64 -4.16 18.94 -4.04
C PHE A 64 -3.04 19.75 -3.37
N VAL A 65 -2.01 19.05 -2.93
CA VAL A 65 -0.73 19.63 -2.52
C VAL A 65 0.27 19.42 -3.66
N ALA A 66 0.86 20.50 -4.15
CA ALA A 66 1.86 20.42 -5.23
C ALA A 66 3.02 19.47 -4.85
N PRO A 67 3.60 18.73 -5.80
CA PRO A 67 3.39 18.79 -7.25
C PRO A 67 2.28 17.86 -7.79
N ALA A 68 1.37 17.36 -6.92
CA ALA A 68 0.19 16.65 -7.40
C ALA A 68 -0.69 17.57 -8.24
N THR A 69 -1.57 16.99 -9.03
CA THR A 69 -2.59 17.72 -9.80
C THR A 69 -3.96 17.11 -9.57
N LEU A 70 -4.99 17.92 -9.75
CA LEU A 70 -6.39 17.52 -9.64
C LEU A 70 -7.14 17.98 -10.87
N HIS A 71 -7.88 17.08 -11.49
CA HIS A 71 -8.75 17.38 -12.63
C HIS A 71 -10.11 16.74 -12.43
N LEU A 72 -11.17 17.42 -12.82
CA LEU A 72 -12.49 16.82 -12.95
C LEU A 72 -12.55 16.07 -14.29
N THR A 73 -12.99 14.82 -14.27
CA THR A 73 -13.12 13.96 -15.45
C THR A 73 -14.51 13.32 -15.42
N GLY A 74 -15.44 13.87 -16.19
CA GLY A 74 -16.87 13.57 -16.00
C GLY A 74 -17.29 13.91 -14.58
N ASP A 75 -17.92 12.97 -13.89
CA ASP A 75 -18.39 13.12 -12.51
C ASP A 75 -17.38 12.60 -11.47
N ALA A 76 -16.11 12.44 -11.85
CA ALA A 76 -15.08 11.90 -11.00
C ALA A 76 -13.87 12.83 -10.88
N TRP A 77 -13.28 12.88 -9.70
CA TRP A 77 -12.03 13.59 -9.44
C TRP A 77 -10.84 12.70 -9.74
N ARG A 78 -9.91 13.23 -10.55
CA ARG A 78 -8.65 12.56 -10.88
C ARG A 78 -7.50 13.27 -10.18
N PHE A 79 -6.93 12.62 -9.17
CA PHE A 79 -5.68 13.04 -8.55
C PHE A 79 -4.51 12.33 -9.25
N THR A 80 -3.48 13.10 -9.58
CA THR A 80 -2.24 12.55 -10.16
C THR A 80 -1.06 12.98 -9.31
N PHE A 81 -0.30 11.99 -8.81
CA PHE A 81 0.85 12.18 -7.92
C PHE A 81 2.11 11.74 -8.66
N PRO A 82 3.07 12.64 -8.93
CA PRO A 82 4.34 12.27 -9.55
C PRO A 82 5.14 11.31 -8.66
N ILE A 83 5.62 10.21 -9.22
CA ILE A 83 6.43 9.24 -8.48
C ILE A 83 7.81 9.82 -8.20
N ALA A 84 8.22 9.70 -6.93
CA ALA A 84 9.55 10.11 -6.45
C ALA A 84 10.56 8.96 -6.42
N GLY A 85 10.08 7.71 -6.46
CA GLY A 85 10.90 6.51 -6.42
C GLY A 85 10.15 5.30 -5.86
N GLY A 86 10.85 4.22 -5.68
CA GLY A 86 10.30 2.97 -5.21
C GLY A 86 10.96 1.78 -5.90
N SER A 87 10.28 0.64 -5.87
CA SER A 87 10.70 -0.58 -6.54
C SER A 87 9.44 -1.37 -6.93
N LEU A 88 9.34 -1.77 -8.18
CA LEU A 88 8.22 -2.54 -8.72
C LEU A 88 8.74 -3.71 -9.55
N SER A 89 8.14 -4.87 -9.38
CA SER A 89 8.38 -6.01 -10.25
C SER A 89 7.83 -5.70 -11.64
N ALA A 90 8.69 -5.75 -12.64
CA ALA A 90 8.27 -5.62 -14.03
C ALA A 90 7.30 -6.74 -14.42
N ALA A 91 7.40 -7.94 -13.81
CA ALA A 91 6.58 -9.10 -14.14
C ALA A 91 5.16 -9.00 -13.58
N SER A 92 5.02 -8.69 -12.30
CA SER A 92 3.76 -8.75 -11.56
C SER A 92 3.23 -7.38 -11.17
N GLY A 93 4.02 -6.32 -11.35
CA GLY A 93 3.70 -4.99 -10.81
C GLY A 93 3.73 -4.92 -9.29
N ALA A 94 4.12 -6.01 -8.59
CA ALA A 94 4.21 -6.02 -7.14
C ALA A 94 5.37 -5.15 -6.65
N GLY A 95 5.16 -4.46 -5.54
CA GLY A 95 6.18 -3.62 -4.94
C GLY A 95 5.64 -2.33 -4.33
N ARG A 96 6.43 -1.27 -4.38
CA ARG A 96 6.10 0.00 -3.71
C ARG A 96 6.49 1.20 -4.55
N ALA A 97 5.53 2.09 -4.79
CA ALA A 97 5.76 3.38 -5.43
C ALA A 97 5.49 4.51 -4.42
N ARG A 98 6.47 5.39 -4.26
CA ARG A 98 6.38 6.59 -3.42
C ARG A 98 6.17 7.80 -4.31
N ALA A 99 5.23 8.66 -3.97
CA ALA A 99 4.94 9.87 -4.74
C ALA A 99 5.15 11.15 -3.93
N ARG A 100 5.16 12.26 -4.64
CA ARG A 100 5.20 13.62 -4.08
C ARG A 100 3.81 14.24 -4.12
N GLY A 101 3.65 15.33 -3.35
CA GLY A 101 2.40 16.05 -3.27
C GLY A 101 1.42 15.41 -2.29
N GLY A 102 0.15 15.66 -2.49
CA GLY A 102 -0.88 15.15 -1.61
C GLY A 102 -2.28 15.46 -2.11
N LEU A 103 -3.25 15.00 -1.35
CA LEU A 103 -4.66 15.34 -1.52
C LEU A 103 -5.17 16.02 -0.25
N VAL A 104 -6.10 16.93 -0.43
CA VAL A 104 -6.71 17.73 0.63
C VAL A 104 -8.21 17.68 0.44
N PHE A 105 -8.92 17.48 1.53
CA PHE A 105 -10.36 17.70 1.60
C PHE A 105 -10.60 18.94 2.45
N TRP A 106 -11.32 19.88 1.90
CA TRP A 106 -11.65 21.13 2.54
C TRP A 106 -13.17 21.27 2.60
N GLY A 107 -13.70 21.55 3.76
CA GLY A 107 -15.14 21.60 3.94
C GLY A 107 -15.53 22.27 5.24
N ARG A 108 -16.83 22.31 5.49
CA ARG A 108 -17.39 22.89 6.70
C ARG A 108 -17.48 21.82 7.80
N GLU A 109 -16.86 22.11 8.93
CA GLU A 109 -17.05 21.37 10.17
C GLU A 109 -18.38 21.79 10.83
N THR A 110 -18.62 23.11 10.88
CA THR A 110 -19.87 23.70 11.36
C THR A 110 -20.38 24.73 10.33
N MET A 111 -21.51 25.38 10.62
CA MET A 111 -22.05 26.47 9.79
C MET A 111 -21.08 27.63 9.60
N SER A 112 -20.20 27.87 10.58
CA SER A 112 -19.29 29.03 10.65
C SER A 112 -17.81 28.65 10.54
N SER A 113 -17.43 27.38 10.63
CA SER A 113 -16.03 26.96 10.60
C SER A 113 -15.72 26.10 9.38
N TRP A 114 -14.57 26.40 8.78
CA TRP A 114 -13.98 25.59 7.71
C TRP A 114 -12.81 24.80 8.29
N THR A 115 -12.67 23.59 7.81
CA THR A 115 -11.57 22.73 8.24
C THR A 115 -10.95 22.00 7.06
N GLU A 116 -9.75 21.51 7.27
CA GLU A 116 -8.94 20.81 6.28
C GLU A 116 -8.54 19.44 6.80
N LEU A 117 -8.62 18.44 5.92
CA LEU A 117 -8.08 17.11 6.13
C LEU A 117 -7.11 16.80 5.01
N SER A 118 -5.81 16.84 5.29
CA SER A 118 -4.75 16.70 4.30
C SER A 118 -3.93 15.42 4.47
N PHE A 119 -3.54 14.86 3.33
CA PHE A 119 -2.71 13.66 3.23
C PHE A 119 -1.58 13.91 2.23
N THR A 120 -0.35 13.86 2.69
CA THR A 120 0.84 14.11 1.88
C THR A 120 1.67 12.84 1.68
N LYS A 121 2.66 12.91 0.77
CA LYS A 121 3.62 11.83 0.51
C LYS A 121 2.93 10.48 0.28
N PRO A 122 2.02 10.38 -0.70
CA PRO A 122 1.29 9.14 -0.95
C PRO A 122 2.23 8.01 -1.33
N VAL A 123 1.88 6.81 -0.87
CA VAL A 123 2.60 5.57 -1.19
C VAL A 123 1.58 4.53 -1.58
N VAL A 124 1.78 3.92 -2.74
CA VAL A 124 1.07 2.73 -3.16
C VAL A 124 1.98 1.53 -2.97
N THR A 125 1.50 0.55 -2.22
CA THR A 125 2.06 -0.80 -2.19
C THR A 125 1.14 -1.69 -3.00
N THR A 126 1.71 -2.53 -3.86
CA THR A 126 1.00 -3.50 -4.69
C THR A 126 1.44 -4.91 -4.35
N GLY A 127 0.65 -5.92 -4.66
CA GLY A 127 0.89 -7.32 -4.27
C GLY A 127 -0.06 -7.79 -3.17
N ALA A 128 0.36 -8.72 -2.33
CA ALA A 128 -0.50 -9.40 -1.36
C ALA A 128 -1.18 -8.47 -0.31
N HIS A 129 -0.50 -7.38 0.07
CA HIS A 129 -1.02 -6.38 1.02
C HIS A 129 -1.07 -5.01 0.35
N ALA A 130 -1.87 -4.93 -0.71
CA ALA A 130 -1.94 -3.73 -1.52
C ALA A 130 -2.74 -2.61 -0.83
N VAL A 131 -2.10 -1.46 -0.67
CA VAL A 131 -2.69 -0.29 0.00
C VAL A 131 -2.24 1.01 -0.65
N LEU A 132 -3.10 2.02 -0.56
CA LEU A 132 -2.74 3.43 -0.69
C LEU A 132 -2.62 4.01 0.71
N SER A 133 -1.50 4.64 1.01
CA SER A 133 -1.25 5.30 2.30
C SER A 133 -0.76 6.73 2.11
N GLY A 134 -0.95 7.57 3.11
CA GLY A 134 -0.51 8.96 3.14
C GLY A 134 -0.11 9.40 4.54
N VAL A 135 0.64 10.49 4.63
CA VAL A 135 1.03 11.13 5.89
C VAL A 135 -0.01 12.17 6.23
N HIS A 136 -0.60 12.07 7.40
CA HIS A 136 -1.61 12.99 7.91
C HIS A 136 -1.06 13.83 9.07
N GLY A 137 -1.46 15.10 9.07
CA GLY A 137 -1.23 16.05 10.14
C GLY A 137 0.24 16.48 10.31
N PRO A 138 0.49 17.44 11.19
CA PRO A 138 1.81 18.02 11.43
C PRO A 138 2.78 17.03 12.06
N GLN A 139 2.29 16.03 12.80
CA GLN A 139 3.12 14.99 13.43
C GLN A 139 3.63 13.95 12.42
N GLY A 140 3.16 13.98 11.18
CA GLY A 140 3.68 13.14 10.12
C GLY A 140 3.35 11.66 10.23
N THR A 141 2.25 11.29 10.89
CA THR A 141 1.83 9.90 11.02
C THR A 141 1.30 9.37 9.69
N ARG A 142 1.79 8.19 9.29
CA ARG A 142 1.31 7.53 8.07
C ARG A 142 0.11 6.65 8.38
N HIS A 143 -0.94 6.82 7.59
CA HIS A 143 -2.16 6.02 7.69
C HIS A 143 -2.49 5.36 6.35
N VAL A 144 -3.15 4.21 6.43
CA VAL A 144 -3.76 3.56 5.26
C VAL A 144 -5.03 4.34 4.91
N LEU A 145 -5.08 4.86 3.68
CA LEU A 145 -6.23 5.60 3.16
C LEU A 145 -7.20 4.65 2.45
N ALA A 146 -6.65 3.68 1.72
CA ALA A 146 -7.46 2.66 1.04
C ALA A 146 -6.74 1.32 0.98
N THR A 147 -7.49 0.24 1.00
CA THR A 147 -7.07 -1.08 0.58
C THR A 147 -7.31 -1.24 -0.92
N LEU A 148 -6.41 -1.94 -1.60
CA LEU A 148 -6.44 -2.10 -3.05
C LEU A 148 -6.73 -3.56 -3.42
N ASP A 149 -7.71 -3.77 -4.28
CA ASP A 149 -8.09 -5.11 -4.74
C ASP A 149 -7.29 -5.47 -5.99
N MET A 150 -6.20 -6.21 -5.79
CA MET A 150 -5.30 -6.60 -6.87
C MET A 150 -5.85 -7.72 -7.76
N SER A 151 -6.94 -8.38 -7.40
CA SER A 151 -7.53 -9.45 -8.21
C SER A 151 -8.03 -8.97 -9.58
N HIS A 152 -8.34 -7.68 -9.68
CA HIS A 152 -8.78 -7.02 -10.90
C HIS A 152 -7.71 -6.13 -11.55
N ALA A 153 -6.47 -6.19 -11.06
CA ALA A 153 -5.39 -5.35 -11.56
C ALA A 153 -4.93 -5.78 -12.96
N ALA A 154 -4.96 -4.86 -13.91
CA ALA A 154 -4.35 -5.04 -15.21
C ALA A 154 -2.87 -4.65 -15.16
N VAL A 155 -1.97 -5.61 -15.29
CA VAL A 155 -0.53 -5.35 -15.36
C VAL A 155 -0.08 -5.39 -16.82
N SER A 156 0.53 -4.31 -17.27
CA SER A 156 1.08 -4.23 -18.62
C SER A 156 2.47 -3.59 -18.61
N ARG A 157 3.27 -3.94 -19.64
CA ARG A 157 4.60 -3.39 -19.86
C ARG A 157 4.65 -2.71 -21.21
N SER A 158 5.49 -1.71 -21.32
CA SER A 158 5.78 -1.05 -22.57
C SER A 158 7.18 -0.46 -22.53
N GLN A 159 7.77 -0.26 -23.70
CA GLN A 159 8.99 0.53 -23.87
C GLN A 159 8.63 1.83 -24.58
N SER A 160 9.13 2.93 -24.04
CA SER A 160 8.93 4.25 -24.64
C SER A 160 10.07 5.18 -24.24
N GLY A 161 10.63 5.88 -25.23
CA GLY A 161 11.75 6.82 -25.03
C GLY A 161 13.00 6.16 -24.43
N GLY A 162 13.29 4.89 -24.79
CA GLY A 162 14.43 4.14 -24.25
C GLY A 162 14.28 3.68 -22.79
N HIS A 163 13.08 3.74 -22.26
CA HIS A 163 12.78 3.31 -20.89
C HIS A 163 11.73 2.22 -20.85
N ASP A 164 11.90 1.31 -19.89
CA ASP A 164 10.88 0.31 -19.55
C ASP A 164 9.83 0.93 -18.63
N TRP A 165 8.57 0.64 -18.94
CA TRP A 165 7.44 1.08 -18.17
C TRP A 165 6.63 -0.11 -17.67
N VAL A 166 6.19 -0.05 -16.44
CA VAL A 166 5.16 -0.94 -15.90
C VAL A 166 3.93 -0.12 -15.54
N ARG A 167 2.77 -0.64 -15.93
CA ARG A 167 1.48 -0.09 -15.52
C ARG A 167 0.72 -1.14 -14.76
N VAL A 168 0.29 -0.79 -13.55
CA VAL A 168 -0.67 -1.54 -12.75
C VAL A 168 -1.94 -0.69 -12.73
N GLY A 169 -2.94 -1.10 -13.47
CA GLY A 169 -4.13 -0.28 -13.74
C GLY A 169 -5.42 -0.91 -13.26
N ASN A 170 -6.45 -0.06 -13.14
CA ASN A 170 -7.82 -0.44 -12.79
C ASN A 170 -7.94 -1.17 -11.44
N VAL A 171 -7.10 -0.80 -10.48
CA VAL A 171 -7.10 -1.40 -9.15
C VAL A 171 -8.19 -0.77 -8.31
N PRO A 172 -9.28 -1.48 -7.97
CA PRO A 172 -10.32 -0.94 -7.09
C PRO A 172 -9.73 -0.56 -5.73
N ALA A 173 -10.06 0.64 -5.26
CA ALA A 173 -9.63 1.17 -3.98
C ALA A 173 -10.83 1.28 -3.04
N ARG A 174 -10.76 0.58 -1.90
CA ARG A 174 -11.76 0.65 -0.84
C ARG A 174 -11.26 1.55 0.27
N MET A 175 -12.06 2.54 0.64
CA MET A 175 -11.75 3.45 1.74
C MET A 175 -11.50 2.66 3.03
N SER A 176 -10.40 2.95 3.71
CA SER A 176 -10.11 2.35 5.01
C SER A 176 -11.12 2.85 6.07
N THR A 177 -11.34 2.03 7.10
CA THR A 177 -12.16 2.44 8.25
C THR A 177 -11.60 3.70 8.90
N TRP A 178 -10.28 3.82 8.99
CA TRP A 178 -9.63 5.00 9.54
C TRP A 178 -9.95 6.26 8.74
N LEU A 179 -9.77 6.24 7.39
CA LEU A 179 -10.08 7.39 6.55
C LEU A 179 -11.57 7.77 6.63
N ARG A 180 -12.45 6.78 6.60
CA ARG A 180 -13.89 7.03 6.74
C ARG A 180 -14.22 7.74 8.05
N ASN A 181 -13.71 7.23 9.17
CA ASN A 181 -13.95 7.83 10.48
C ASN A 181 -13.39 9.25 10.56
N GLN A 182 -12.23 9.52 9.97
CA GLN A 182 -11.68 10.87 9.88
C GLN A 182 -12.59 11.79 9.06
N MET A 183 -12.99 11.35 7.87
CA MET A 183 -13.86 12.14 6.98
C MET A 183 -15.20 12.45 7.65
N THR A 184 -15.86 11.49 8.28
CA THR A 184 -17.16 11.70 8.94
C THR A 184 -17.05 12.50 10.24
N SER A 185 -15.93 12.41 10.94
CA SER A 185 -15.66 13.21 12.15
C SER A 185 -15.39 14.66 11.80
N VAL A 186 -14.57 14.91 10.78
CA VAL A 186 -14.16 16.25 10.36
C VAL A 186 -15.26 16.95 9.56
N PHE A 187 -16.02 16.18 8.77
CA PHE A 187 -17.09 16.67 7.92
C PHE A 187 -18.43 15.99 8.25
N PRO A 188 -19.17 16.44 9.24
CA PRO A 188 -20.37 15.73 9.74
C PRO A 188 -21.48 15.56 8.72
N ARG A 189 -21.50 16.38 7.65
CA ARG A 189 -22.48 16.27 6.55
C ARG A 189 -22.06 15.28 5.49
N TYR A 190 -20.77 14.89 5.47
CA TYR A 190 -20.28 13.90 4.54
C TYR A 190 -20.75 12.51 4.93
N GLN A 191 -21.50 11.88 4.03
CA GLN A 191 -21.95 10.50 4.18
C GLN A 191 -21.45 9.68 3.00
N PRO A 192 -20.43 8.83 3.20
CA PRO A 192 -19.94 8.00 2.11
C PRO A 192 -21.01 7.02 1.68
N SER A 193 -21.40 7.07 0.39
CA SER A 193 -22.41 6.20 -0.19
C SER A 193 -22.00 4.74 -0.27
N ALA A 194 -20.70 4.46 -0.30
CA ALA A 194 -20.11 3.13 -0.34
C ALA A 194 -18.69 3.15 0.23
N ASN A 195 -18.14 1.94 0.49
CA ASN A 195 -16.76 1.80 0.91
C ASN A 195 -15.75 1.99 -0.23
N ARG A 196 -16.21 2.21 -1.45
CA ARG A 196 -15.37 2.34 -2.62
C ARG A 196 -14.91 3.80 -2.77
N LEU A 197 -13.60 3.99 -2.71
CA LEU A 197 -13.00 5.31 -2.92
C LEU A 197 -12.89 5.64 -4.41
N GLY A 198 -12.58 4.62 -5.22
CA GLY A 198 -12.36 4.78 -6.64
C GLY A 198 -11.45 3.70 -7.21
N THR A 199 -10.64 4.07 -8.19
CA THR A 199 -9.63 3.21 -8.79
C THR A 199 -8.24 3.84 -8.72
N VAL A 200 -7.23 3.01 -8.48
CA VAL A 200 -5.83 3.42 -8.49
C VAL A 200 -5.13 2.85 -9.72
N THR A 201 -4.33 3.67 -10.36
CA THR A 201 -3.41 3.26 -11.42
C THR A 201 -2.00 3.72 -11.06
N VAL A 202 -1.03 2.83 -11.17
CA VAL A 202 0.40 3.15 -11.07
C VAL A 202 1.01 2.99 -12.45
N LYS A 203 1.58 4.05 -13.02
CA LYS A 203 2.40 3.99 -14.24
C LYS A 203 3.81 4.41 -13.87
N ALA A 204 4.73 3.47 -13.84
CA ALA A 204 6.08 3.66 -13.34
C ALA A 204 7.13 3.40 -14.41
N ARG A 205 8.12 4.29 -14.48
CA ARG A 205 9.33 4.12 -15.30
C ARG A 205 10.36 3.36 -14.47
N LEU A 206 10.83 2.24 -15.00
CA LEU A 206 11.87 1.42 -14.40
C LEU A 206 13.27 1.90 -14.81
N LYS A 207 14.25 1.53 -13.99
CA LYS A 207 15.67 1.79 -14.30
C LYS A 207 16.20 0.71 -15.21
#